data_367af7849fe11a45335055a8eda80728
#
_entry.id   367af7849fe11a45335055a8eda80728
#
_cell.length_a   1.000
_cell.length_b   1.000
_cell.length_c   1.000
_cell.angle_alpha   90.00
_cell.angle_beta   90.00
_cell.angle_gamma   90.00
#
_symmetry.space_group_name_H-M   'P 1'
#
loop_
_entity.id
_entity.type
_entity.pdbx_description
1 polymer ?
#
loop_
_entity_poly.entity_id
_entity_poly.type
_entity_poly.pdbx_seq_one_letter_code
_entity_poly.pdbx_strand_id
1 'polypeptide(L)'
;MVRIRKRGELFLEKEDKLKVIEKIEKIIDPTLKEFGLELVDVEYLQDGGYWYVRIYIEYLDKEISLGDCAKVSSAVGDDIDKIIDKKFFLEISSPGIERPLKKPEDFIRFQGSKIKVSLKHKLNDKKNFEGVLTKFENNIVFLQTEDEMQIPFKEIRKSNLVYDFKDI
;
A
#
# COMPACT_ATOMS: atom_id res chain seq x y z
N MET A 1 -20.16 -21.58 15.20
CA MET A 1 -19.07 -22.56 15.38
C MET A 1 -17.84 -22.10 14.60
N VAL A 2 -16.78 -21.73 15.29
CA VAL A 2 -15.53 -21.37 14.63
C VAL A 2 -14.89 -22.65 14.11
N ARG A 3 -14.88 -22.84 12.79
CA ARG A 3 -14.10 -23.90 12.19
C ARG A 3 -12.62 -23.55 12.36
N ILE A 4 -11.91 -24.35 13.13
CA ILE A 4 -10.46 -24.29 13.19
C ILE A 4 -9.97 -24.75 11.82
N ARG A 5 -9.60 -23.79 10.96
CA ARG A 5 -9.00 -24.10 9.68
C ARG A 5 -7.59 -24.61 9.90
N LYS A 6 -7.23 -25.68 9.22
CA LYS A 6 -5.85 -26.17 9.22
C LYS A 6 -4.92 -25.08 8.71
N ARG A 7 -3.71 -25.00 9.27
CA ARG A 7 -2.71 -23.97 8.95
C ARG A 7 -2.47 -23.80 7.43
N GLY A 8 -2.67 -24.87 6.64
CA GLY A 8 -2.55 -24.84 5.19
C GLY A 8 -3.69 -24.13 4.47
N GLU A 9 -4.91 -24.15 5.01
CA GLU A 9 -6.08 -23.47 4.41
C GLU A 9 -5.99 -21.96 4.57
N LEU A 10 -5.50 -21.46 5.73
CA LEU A 10 -5.26 -20.04 5.97
C LEU A 10 -4.16 -19.49 5.04
N PHE A 11 -3.14 -20.27 4.79
CA PHE A 11 -2.05 -19.92 3.88
C PHE A 11 -2.55 -19.81 2.43
N LEU A 12 -3.38 -20.76 1.98
CA LEU A 12 -3.98 -20.73 0.64
C LEU A 12 -4.92 -19.53 0.44
N GLU A 13 -5.74 -19.20 1.43
CA GLU A 13 -6.60 -18.00 1.35
C GLU A 13 -5.78 -16.72 1.24
N LYS A 14 -4.69 -16.60 1.96
CA LYS A 14 -3.80 -15.44 1.90
C LYS A 14 -3.10 -15.35 0.54
N GLU A 15 -2.66 -16.45 -0.02
CA GLU A 15 -2.10 -16.51 -1.37
C GLU A 15 -3.14 -16.13 -2.43
N ASP A 16 -4.38 -16.61 -2.30
CA ASP A 16 -5.46 -16.28 -3.22
C ASP A 16 -5.77 -14.79 -3.20
N LYS A 17 -5.80 -14.15 -2.04
CA LYS A 17 -5.98 -12.70 -1.90
C LYS A 17 -4.85 -11.92 -2.59
N LEU A 18 -3.61 -12.35 -2.41
CA LEU A 18 -2.45 -11.71 -3.04
C LEU A 18 -2.51 -11.83 -4.56
N LYS A 19 -2.91 -13.00 -5.07
CA LYS A 19 -3.11 -13.20 -6.51
C LYS A 19 -4.21 -12.31 -7.09
N VAL A 20 -5.31 -12.15 -6.36
CA VAL A 20 -6.40 -11.25 -6.74
C VAL A 20 -5.91 -9.81 -6.80
N ILE A 21 -5.17 -9.37 -5.79
CA ILE A 21 -4.59 -8.02 -5.74
C ILE A 21 -3.66 -7.80 -6.94
N GLU A 22 -2.78 -8.75 -7.26
CA GLU A 22 -1.89 -8.66 -8.42
C GLU A 22 -2.65 -8.54 -9.73
N LYS A 23 -3.73 -9.30 -9.90
CA LYS A 23 -4.60 -9.22 -11.09
C LYS A 23 -5.27 -7.86 -11.20
N ILE A 24 -5.76 -7.32 -10.08
CA ILE A 24 -6.36 -6.00 -10.02
C ILE A 24 -5.34 -4.95 -10.43
N GLU A 25 -4.15 -4.97 -9.85
CA GLU A 25 -3.06 -4.05 -10.16
C GLU A 25 -2.75 -4.03 -11.66
N LYS A 26 -2.64 -5.20 -12.26
CA LYS A 26 -2.34 -5.33 -13.70
C LYS A 26 -3.45 -4.80 -14.59
N ILE A 27 -4.72 -5.05 -14.22
CA ILE A 27 -5.84 -4.67 -15.07
C ILE A 27 -6.13 -3.17 -14.99
N ILE A 28 -5.90 -2.54 -13.86
CA ILE A 28 -6.17 -1.10 -13.68
C ILE A 28 -5.00 -0.20 -14.11
N ASP A 29 -3.79 -0.71 -14.16
CA ASP A 29 -2.59 0.07 -14.48
C ASP A 29 -2.69 0.87 -15.79
N PRO A 30 -3.12 0.29 -16.92
CA PRO A 30 -3.28 1.06 -18.16
C PRO A 30 -4.27 2.21 -18.04
N THR A 31 -5.38 1.99 -17.35
CA THR A 31 -6.42 3.01 -17.13
C THR A 31 -5.88 4.15 -16.26
N LEU A 32 -5.17 3.84 -15.19
CA LEU A 32 -4.57 4.86 -14.32
C LEU A 32 -3.56 5.68 -15.08
N LYS A 33 -2.70 5.06 -15.89
CA LYS A 33 -1.73 5.77 -16.72
C LYS A 33 -2.39 6.70 -17.73
N GLU A 34 -3.49 6.27 -18.33
CA GLU A 34 -4.27 7.10 -19.24
C GLU A 34 -4.80 8.37 -18.57
N PHE A 35 -5.18 8.28 -17.30
CA PHE A 35 -5.61 9.44 -16.52
C PHE A 35 -4.46 10.22 -15.87
N GLY A 36 -3.21 9.79 -16.05
CA GLY A 36 -2.05 10.41 -15.41
C GLY A 36 -1.93 10.14 -13.93
N LEU A 37 -2.52 9.05 -13.46
CA LEU A 37 -2.55 8.66 -12.05
C LEU A 37 -1.54 7.58 -11.72
N GLU A 38 -1.07 7.59 -10.48
CA GLU A 38 -0.21 6.55 -9.93
C GLU A 38 -0.98 5.69 -8.93
N LEU A 39 -0.75 4.40 -8.98
CA LEU A 39 -1.28 3.47 -8.00
C LEU A 39 -0.41 3.47 -6.75
N VAL A 40 -1.00 3.74 -5.60
CA VAL A 40 -0.30 3.70 -4.31
C VAL A 40 -0.46 2.34 -3.65
N ASP A 41 -1.69 1.84 -3.57
CA ASP A 41 -1.99 0.58 -2.90
C ASP A 41 -3.31 -0.01 -3.37
N VAL A 42 -3.44 -1.34 -3.26
CA VAL A 42 -4.69 -2.08 -3.43
C VAL A 42 -4.89 -2.97 -2.22
N GLU A 43 -6.05 -2.88 -1.61
CA GLU A 43 -6.48 -3.78 -0.53
C GLU A 43 -7.69 -4.59 -0.99
N TYR A 44 -7.68 -5.87 -0.70
CA TYR A 44 -8.81 -6.77 -0.89
C TYR A 44 -9.07 -7.47 0.44
N LEU A 45 -10.14 -7.07 1.12
CA LEU A 45 -10.39 -7.48 2.49
C LEU A 45 -11.87 -7.60 2.80
N GLN A 46 -12.17 -8.29 3.89
CA GLN A 46 -13.51 -8.40 4.44
C GLN A 46 -13.60 -7.53 5.70
N ASP A 47 -14.61 -6.69 5.75
CA ASP A 47 -14.88 -5.80 6.88
C ASP A 47 -16.38 -5.79 7.15
N GLY A 48 -16.78 -6.07 8.40
CA GLY A 48 -18.17 -6.12 8.80
C GLY A 48 -19.02 -7.13 8.02
N GLY A 49 -18.41 -8.23 7.55
CA GLY A 49 -19.08 -9.26 6.77
C GLY A 49 -19.18 -8.97 5.27
N TYR A 50 -18.72 -7.81 4.81
CA TYR A 50 -18.72 -7.41 3.41
C TYR A 50 -17.30 -7.42 2.84
N TRP A 51 -17.20 -7.73 1.55
CA TRP A 51 -15.94 -7.67 0.82
C TRP A 51 -15.72 -6.28 0.24
N TYR A 52 -14.47 -5.80 0.33
CA TYR A 52 -14.05 -4.50 -0.17
C TYR A 52 -12.81 -4.63 -1.05
N VAL A 53 -12.83 -3.90 -2.14
CA VAL A 53 -11.62 -3.57 -2.90
C VAL A 53 -11.38 -2.09 -2.67
N ARG A 54 -10.26 -1.75 -2.03
CA ARG A 54 -9.86 -0.38 -1.78
C ARG A 54 -8.63 -0.07 -2.60
N ILE A 55 -8.74 0.93 -3.45
CA ILE A 55 -7.68 1.36 -4.35
C ILE A 55 -7.27 2.78 -3.98
N TYR A 56 -6.00 2.96 -3.69
CA TYR A 56 -5.43 4.25 -3.33
C TYR A 56 -4.62 4.77 -4.51
N ILE A 57 -4.95 5.95 -4.97
CA ILE A 57 -4.37 6.58 -6.15
C ILE A 57 -3.95 8.01 -5.85
N GLU A 58 -2.99 8.52 -6.63
CA GLU A 58 -2.51 9.89 -6.50
C GLU A 58 -2.05 10.44 -7.84
N TYR A 59 -2.04 11.78 -7.96
CA TYR A 59 -1.23 12.47 -8.95
C TYR A 59 0.13 12.79 -8.33
N LEU A 60 1.17 12.84 -9.14
CA LEU A 60 2.50 13.22 -8.67
C LEU A 60 2.64 14.74 -8.44
N ASP A 61 1.85 15.54 -9.13
CA ASP A 61 2.01 16.98 -9.24
C ASP A 61 0.81 17.81 -8.77
N LYS A 62 -0.26 17.19 -8.31
CA LYS A 62 -1.47 17.89 -7.87
C LYS A 62 -2.30 17.01 -6.93
N GLU A 63 -3.27 17.61 -6.27
CA GLU A 63 -4.23 16.91 -5.44
C GLU A 63 -5.28 16.19 -6.28
N ILE A 64 -5.76 15.06 -5.77
CA ILE A 64 -6.82 14.29 -6.39
C ILE A 64 -8.18 14.76 -5.87
N SER A 65 -9.16 14.86 -6.78
CA SER A 65 -10.53 15.25 -6.43
C SER A 65 -11.44 14.04 -6.30
N LEU A 66 -12.60 14.23 -5.68
CA LEU A 66 -13.66 13.21 -5.64
C LEU A 66 -14.14 12.86 -7.05
N GLY A 67 -14.17 13.84 -7.97
CA GLY A 67 -14.51 13.61 -9.36
C GLY A 67 -13.52 12.70 -10.08
N ASP A 68 -12.22 12.84 -9.78
CA ASP A 68 -11.17 11.97 -10.32
C ASP A 68 -11.38 10.54 -9.84
N CYS A 69 -11.67 10.35 -8.56
CA CYS A 69 -11.96 9.03 -7.99
C CYS A 69 -13.20 8.38 -8.63
N ALA A 70 -14.24 9.16 -8.86
CA ALA A 70 -15.46 8.69 -9.51
C ALA A 70 -15.21 8.23 -10.96
N LYS A 71 -14.39 8.97 -11.69
CA LYS A 71 -14.00 8.58 -13.07
C LYS A 71 -13.25 7.26 -13.09
N VAL A 72 -12.31 7.08 -12.18
CA VAL A 72 -11.56 5.81 -12.06
C VAL A 72 -12.49 4.67 -11.69
N SER A 73 -13.35 4.88 -10.70
CA SER A 73 -14.34 3.86 -10.28
C SER A 73 -15.20 3.38 -11.45
N SER A 74 -15.69 4.31 -12.26
CA SER A 74 -16.50 3.97 -13.44
C SER A 74 -15.69 3.24 -14.52
N ALA A 75 -14.43 3.61 -14.69
CA ALA A 75 -13.57 3.03 -15.72
C ALA A 75 -13.08 1.61 -15.39
N VAL A 76 -12.83 1.31 -14.11
CA VAL A 76 -12.22 0.03 -13.70
C VAL A 76 -13.21 -0.96 -13.08
N GLY A 77 -14.40 -0.52 -12.69
CA GLY A 77 -15.36 -1.35 -11.97
C GLY A 77 -15.73 -2.65 -12.69
N ASP A 78 -16.05 -2.56 -13.98
CA ASP A 78 -16.41 -3.73 -14.77
C ASP A 78 -15.24 -4.72 -14.93
N ASP A 79 -14.03 -4.21 -15.05
CA ASP A 79 -12.83 -5.04 -15.16
C ASP A 79 -12.57 -5.80 -13.87
N ILE A 80 -12.78 -5.16 -12.73
CA ILE A 80 -12.62 -5.80 -11.42
C ILE A 80 -13.72 -6.84 -11.20
N ASP A 81 -14.94 -6.57 -11.63
CA ASP A 81 -16.06 -7.52 -11.56
C ASP A 81 -15.72 -8.86 -12.25
N LYS A 82 -14.92 -8.83 -13.29
CA LYS A 82 -14.50 -10.05 -14.02
C LYS A 82 -13.46 -10.87 -13.23
N ILE A 83 -12.76 -10.26 -12.30
CA ILE A 83 -11.73 -10.92 -11.49
C ILE A 83 -12.32 -11.55 -10.25
N ILE A 84 -13.30 -10.89 -9.63
CA ILE A 84 -13.86 -11.27 -8.32
C ILE A 84 -15.25 -11.85 -8.52
N ASP A 85 -15.45 -13.11 -8.13
CA ASP A 85 -16.73 -13.83 -8.22
C ASP A 85 -17.73 -13.42 -7.13
N LYS A 86 -17.27 -12.77 -6.08
CA LYS A 86 -18.08 -12.38 -4.92
C LYS A 86 -18.59 -10.96 -5.10
N LYS A 87 -19.71 -10.67 -4.44
CA LYS A 87 -20.16 -9.29 -4.31
C LYS A 87 -19.16 -8.51 -3.46
N PHE A 88 -18.78 -7.34 -3.92
CA PHE A 88 -17.84 -6.47 -3.22
C PHE A 88 -18.19 -5.00 -3.41
N PHE A 89 -17.67 -4.17 -2.52
CA PHE A 89 -17.73 -2.73 -2.65
C PHE A 89 -16.38 -2.21 -3.14
N LEU A 90 -16.43 -1.34 -4.15
CA LEU A 90 -15.26 -0.70 -4.71
C LEU A 90 -15.11 0.71 -4.11
N GLU A 91 -14.02 0.94 -3.41
CA GLU A 91 -13.67 2.24 -2.86
C GLU A 91 -12.38 2.74 -3.51
N ILE A 92 -12.42 3.95 -4.03
CA ILE A 92 -11.26 4.61 -4.63
C ILE A 92 -11.02 5.92 -3.89
N SER A 93 -9.81 6.10 -3.39
CA SER A 93 -9.47 7.27 -2.61
C SER A 93 -7.99 7.67 -2.75
N SER A 94 -7.66 8.83 -2.20
CA SER A 94 -6.28 9.22 -2.01
C SER A 94 -5.66 8.46 -0.82
N PRO A 95 -4.32 8.32 -0.78
CA PRO A 95 -3.67 7.61 0.32
C PRO A 95 -3.71 8.35 1.67
N GLY A 96 -4.10 9.63 1.68
CA GLY A 96 -4.10 10.44 2.89
C GLY A 96 -2.71 10.93 3.31
N ILE A 97 -2.63 11.53 4.50
CA ILE A 97 -1.39 12.13 5.01
C ILE A 97 -0.35 11.08 5.45
N GLU A 98 -0.79 9.90 5.83
CA GLU A 98 0.08 8.78 6.19
C GLU A 98 0.27 7.84 4.99
N ARG A 99 0.71 8.41 3.88
CA ARG A 99 0.87 7.67 2.63
C ARG A 99 1.79 6.47 2.82
N PRO A 100 1.35 5.24 2.47
CA PRO A 100 2.23 4.08 2.54
C PRO A 100 3.34 4.12 1.50
N LEU A 101 4.50 3.59 1.85
CA LEU A 101 5.61 3.37 0.94
C LEU A 101 5.72 1.86 0.70
N LYS A 102 5.50 1.43 -0.54
CA LYS A 102 5.45 0.00 -0.89
C LYS A 102 6.49 -0.46 -1.90
N LYS A 103 6.87 0.41 -2.83
CA LYS A 103 7.78 0.11 -3.92
C LYS A 103 9.15 0.76 -3.66
N PRO A 104 10.23 0.21 -4.23
CA PRO A 104 11.52 0.90 -4.19
C PRO A 104 11.46 2.35 -4.66
N GLU A 105 10.66 2.65 -5.68
CA GLU A 105 10.47 3.99 -6.22
C GLU A 105 9.91 4.95 -5.18
N ASP A 106 9.04 4.48 -4.29
CA ASP A 106 8.51 5.29 -3.19
C ASP A 106 9.61 5.74 -2.25
N PHE A 107 10.53 4.84 -1.91
CA PHE A 107 11.67 5.17 -1.04
C PHE A 107 12.65 6.12 -1.70
N ILE A 108 12.81 6.03 -3.01
CA ILE A 108 13.62 6.99 -3.77
C ILE A 108 12.95 8.37 -3.77
N ARG A 109 11.66 8.40 -4.04
CA ARG A 109 10.88 9.65 -4.11
C ARG A 109 10.85 10.42 -2.79
N PHE A 110 10.69 9.71 -1.69
CA PHE A 110 10.50 10.31 -0.38
C PHE A 110 11.78 10.41 0.47
N GLN A 111 12.95 10.35 -0.16
CA GLN A 111 14.20 10.65 0.53
C GLN A 111 14.13 12.06 1.14
N GLY A 112 14.55 12.18 2.39
CA GLY A 112 14.46 13.41 3.18
C GLY A 112 13.21 13.50 4.05
N SER A 113 12.23 12.64 3.83
CA SER A 113 10.98 12.65 4.60
C SER A 113 11.08 11.77 5.84
N LYS A 114 10.29 12.12 6.85
CA LYS A 114 10.13 11.30 8.04
C LYS A 114 9.18 10.15 7.75
N ILE A 115 9.62 8.94 8.06
CA ILE A 115 8.86 7.72 7.82
C ILE A 115 8.78 6.84 9.07
N LYS A 116 7.78 5.99 9.07
CA LYS A 116 7.62 4.94 10.06
C LYS A 116 7.77 3.60 9.35
N VAL A 117 8.54 2.69 9.95
CA VAL A 117 8.85 1.38 9.38
C VAL A 117 8.51 0.29 10.38
N SER A 118 7.81 -0.75 9.93
CA SER A 118 7.56 -1.96 10.68
C SER A 118 8.27 -3.13 9.99
N LEU A 119 9.06 -3.87 10.75
CA LEU A 119 9.88 -4.97 10.23
C LEU A 119 9.17 -6.31 10.33
N LYS A 120 9.55 -7.25 9.47
CA LYS A 120 9.10 -8.64 9.53
C LYS A 120 9.65 -9.36 10.76
N HIS A 121 10.89 -9.06 11.12
CA HIS A 121 11.60 -9.64 12.27
C HIS A 121 12.16 -8.52 13.14
N LYS A 122 12.26 -8.79 14.44
CA LYS A 122 12.82 -7.83 15.39
C LYS A 122 14.29 -7.53 15.11
N LEU A 123 14.64 -6.26 15.22
CA LEU A 123 16.01 -5.78 15.22
C LEU A 123 16.22 -5.03 16.53
N ASN A 124 17.19 -5.45 17.35
CA ASN A 124 17.42 -4.91 18.69
C ASN A 124 16.14 -4.94 19.57
N ASP A 125 15.44 -6.08 19.54
CA ASP A 125 14.19 -6.34 20.26
C ASP A 125 12.99 -5.46 19.84
N LYS A 126 13.11 -4.68 18.76
CA LYS A 126 12.04 -3.82 18.24
C LYS A 126 11.69 -4.16 16.80
N LYS A 127 10.41 -4.00 16.46
CA LYS A 127 9.91 -4.13 15.09
C LYS A 127 9.58 -2.80 14.44
N ASN A 128 9.32 -1.76 15.24
CA ASN A 128 8.85 -0.47 14.75
C ASN A 128 9.89 0.61 14.99
N PHE A 129 10.19 1.35 13.93
CA PHE A 129 11.17 2.45 13.96
C PHE A 129 10.59 3.66 13.27
N GLU A 130 10.97 4.84 13.72
CA GLU A 130 10.56 6.11 13.13
C GLU A 130 11.79 6.99 12.99
N GLY A 131 11.96 7.59 11.83
CA GLY A 131 13.10 8.46 11.55
C GLY A 131 13.06 9.05 10.17
N VAL A 132 14.10 9.75 9.78
CA VAL A 132 14.23 10.36 8.47
C VAL A 132 14.80 9.34 7.49
N LEU A 133 14.11 9.17 6.36
CA LEU A 133 14.62 8.38 5.24
C LEU A 133 15.70 9.20 4.54
N THR A 134 16.96 8.92 4.85
CA THR A 134 18.08 9.70 4.31
C THR A 134 18.44 9.28 2.90
N LYS A 135 18.32 7.99 2.60
CA LYS A 135 18.77 7.43 1.33
C LYS A 135 18.14 6.06 1.10
N PHE A 136 17.97 5.71 -0.17
CA PHE A 136 17.63 4.36 -0.60
C PHE A 136 18.60 3.95 -1.71
N GLU A 137 19.41 2.94 -1.45
CA GLU A 137 20.45 2.50 -2.37
C GLU A 137 20.71 1.00 -2.21
N ASN A 138 20.90 0.28 -3.31
CA ASN A 138 21.14 -1.17 -3.30
C ASN A 138 20.10 -1.98 -2.53
N ASN A 139 18.82 -1.60 -2.65
CA ASN A 139 17.72 -2.21 -1.91
C ASN A 139 17.86 -2.12 -0.38
N ILE A 140 18.54 -1.09 0.09
CA ILE A 140 18.71 -0.80 1.53
C ILE A 140 18.10 0.56 1.83
N VAL A 141 17.26 0.60 2.85
CA VAL A 141 16.69 1.83 3.41
C VAL A 141 17.62 2.35 4.49
N PHE A 142 18.11 3.59 4.32
CA PHE A 142 18.90 4.29 5.32
C PHE A 142 18.00 5.18 6.14
N LEU A 143 17.81 4.82 7.40
CA LEU A 143 16.90 5.50 8.32
C LEU A 143 17.70 6.17 9.44
N GLN A 144 17.57 7.49 9.56
CA GLN A 144 18.18 8.24 10.63
C GLN A 144 17.22 8.32 11.82
N THR A 145 17.50 7.55 12.85
CA THR A 145 16.88 7.62 14.17
C THR A 145 17.86 8.36 15.10
N GLU A 146 18.09 7.89 16.30
CA GLU A 146 19.21 8.39 17.12
C GLU A 146 20.54 8.06 16.44
N ASP A 147 20.62 6.85 15.87
CA ASP A 147 21.74 6.37 15.05
C ASP A 147 21.26 6.12 13.63
N GLU A 148 22.18 6.04 12.68
CA GLU A 148 21.87 5.63 11.32
C GLU A 148 21.64 4.13 11.25
N MET A 149 20.47 3.73 10.74
CA MET A 149 20.10 2.33 10.54
C MET A 149 20.10 2.00 9.06
N GLN A 150 20.55 0.81 8.73
CA GLN A 150 20.47 0.26 7.38
C GLN A 150 19.53 -0.94 7.42
N ILE A 151 18.39 -0.82 6.75
CA ILE A 151 17.33 -1.82 6.75
C ILE A 151 17.16 -2.36 5.34
N PRO A 152 17.37 -3.68 5.11
CA PRO A 152 17.07 -4.27 3.80
C PRO A 152 15.60 -4.10 3.47
N PHE A 153 15.31 -3.68 2.25
CA PHE A 153 13.93 -3.49 1.77
C PHE A 153 13.07 -4.73 2.00
N LYS A 154 13.61 -5.92 1.76
CA LYS A 154 12.92 -7.20 1.95
C LYS A 154 12.48 -7.47 3.39
N GLU A 155 13.11 -6.84 4.38
CA GLU A 155 12.78 -6.98 5.80
C GLU A 155 11.65 -6.06 6.24
N ILE A 156 11.25 -5.11 5.42
CA ILE A 156 10.17 -4.17 5.72
C ILE A 156 8.83 -4.82 5.45
N ARG A 157 8.02 -4.93 6.50
CA ARG A 157 6.64 -5.42 6.39
C ARG A 157 5.70 -4.30 5.96
N LYS A 158 5.87 -3.11 6.54
CA LYS A 158 5.00 -1.96 6.34
C LYS A 158 5.80 -0.67 6.56
N SER A 159 5.54 0.32 5.75
CA SER A 159 6.12 1.65 5.90
C SER A 159 5.15 2.72 5.43
N ASN A 160 5.19 3.89 6.06
CA ASN A 160 4.36 5.03 5.68
C ASN A 160 5.06 6.34 6.07
N LEU A 161 4.64 7.42 5.40
CA LEU A 161 5.06 8.76 5.78
C LEU A 161 4.50 9.14 7.16
N VAL A 162 5.26 9.93 7.89
CA VAL A 162 4.81 10.51 9.16
C VAL A 162 4.57 11.98 8.93
N TYR A 163 3.34 12.41 9.25
CA TYR A 163 2.97 13.82 9.18
C TYR A 163 3.40 14.52 10.48
N ASP A 164 4.16 15.59 10.35
CA ASP A 164 4.54 16.41 11.49
C ASP A 164 3.67 17.66 11.54
N PHE A 165 2.79 17.71 12.52
CA PHE A 165 1.87 18.86 12.72
C PHE A 165 2.59 20.18 13.04
N LYS A 166 3.89 20.13 13.32
CA LYS A 166 4.70 21.33 13.55
C LYS A 166 5.05 22.08 12.28
N ASP A 167 4.88 21.45 11.13
CA ASP A 167 5.21 21.99 9.82
C ASP A 167 4.02 22.74 9.16
N ILE A 168 2.96 22.99 9.91
CA ILE A 168 1.81 23.77 9.46
C ILE A 168 2.03 25.26 9.72
#